data_87f94fd8ac600b5b56843c2e7ca8b618
#
_entry.id   87f94fd8ac600b5b56843c2e7ca8b618
#
_cell.length_a   1.000
_cell.length_b   1.000
_cell.length_c   1.000
_cell.angle_alpha   90.00
_cell.angle_beta   90.00
_cell.angle_gamma   90.00
#
_symmetry.space_group_name_H-M   'P 1'
#
loop_
_entity.id
_entity.type
_entity.pdbx_description
1 polymer ?
#
loop_
_entity_poly.entity_id
_entity_poly.type
_entity_poly.pdbx_seq_one_letter_code
_entity_poly.pdbx_strand_id
1 'polypeptide(L)'
;MLAARMYNKKDIRVEEAPIPAIEEDGILLKVKAAAICGTDVRMVNNGYKGISPETPRILGHELSGIIERVGSRVTAYQPGQRVAVAPNMGCGVCADCVAGNTHLCRTYEALGINLDGGFAEYVAIPAKAVSQGNVTLLEDGVSFEEAAINEALSCVCNGFERCDIRPGDDVLVIGAGPIGIMHGMLARMAGAGRVYINDLSAERLATCKAIDPAFLT
;
A
#
# COMPACT_ATOMS: atom_id res chain seq x y z
N MET A 1 8.56 -19.21 8.76
CA MET A 1 8.63 -18.28 7.63
C MET A 1 9.71 -17.26 7.87
N LEU A 2 10.36 -16.76 6.80
CA LEU A 2 11.23 -15.61 6.91
C LEU A 2 10.41 -14.32 7.02
N ALA A 3 10.84 -13.40 7.90
CA ALA A 3 10.21 -12.10 8.09
C ALA A 3 11.26 -11.03 8.44
N ALA A 4 11.06 -9.81 7.91
CA ALA A 4 11.84 -8.64 8.30
C ALA A 4 11.13 -7.90 9.43
N ARG A 5 11.64 -8.00 10.65
CA ARG A 5 11.04 -7.46 11.87
C ARG A 5 11.81 -6.24 12.37
N MET A 6 11.10 -5.15 12.56
CA MET A 6 11.63 -3.96 13.20
C MET A 6 11.50 -4.08 14.72
N TYR A 7 12.62 -3.97 15.43
CA TYR A 7 12.71 -4.03 16.89
C TYR A 7 12.82 -2.65 17.51
N ASN A 8 13.46 -1.73 16.80
CA ASN A 8 13.65 -0.35 17.26
C ASN A 8 14.08 0.52 16.07
N LYS A 9 14.32 1.81 16.33
CA LYS A 9 14.96 2.73 15.39
C LYS A 9 16.24 2.13 14.83
N LYS A 10 16.33 2.02 13.47
CA LYS A 10 17.47 1.46 12.72
C LYS A 10 17.81 0.01 13.06
N ASP A 11 16.91 -0.73 13.69
CA ASP A 11 17.07 -2.14 14.01
C ASP A 11 15.98 -2.96 13.32
N ILE A 12 16.29 -3.43 12.12
CA ILE A 12 15.51 -4.41 11.37
C ILE A 12 16.33 -5.69 11.25
N ARG A 13 15.68 -6.82 11.52
CA ARG A 13 16.31 -8.14 11.46
C ARG A 13 15.49 -9.04 10.55
N VAL A 14 16.17 -9.77 9.68
CA VAL A 14 15.56 -10.84 8.89
C VAL A 14 15.78 -12.13 9.65
N GLU A 15 14.69 -12.76 10.06
CA GLU A 15 14.73 -13.91 10.95
C GLU A 15 13.57 -14.88 10.68
N GLU A 16 13.67 -16.07 11.24
CA GLU A 16 12.58 -17.02 11.23
C GLU A 16 11.49 -16.63 12.23
N ALA A 17 10.25 -16.59 11.78
CA ALA A 17 9.07 -16.33 12.58
C ALA A 17 8.01 -17.44 12.34
N PRO A 18 7.12 -17.69 13.28
CA PRO A 18 5.99 -18.60 13.03
C PRO A 18 5.08 -18.04 11.94
N ILE A 19 4.47 -18.93 11.15
CA ILE A 19 3.39 -18.53 10.25
C ILE A 19 2.21 -18.04 11.10
N PRO A 20 1.65 -16.86 10.82
CA PRO A 20 0.59 -16.30 11.66
C PRO A 20 -0.68 -17.15 11.61
N ALA A 21 -1.35 -17.24 12.75
CA ALA A 21 -2.71 -17.78 12.83
C ALA A 21 -3.69 -16.77 12.20
N ILE A 22 -4.79 -17.28 11.66
CA ILE A 22 -5.88 -16.45 11.11
C ILE A 22 -7.14 -16.63 11.91
N GLU A 23 -7.98 -15.60 11.91
CA GLU A 23 -9.34 -15.64 12.44
C GLU A 23 -10.24 -16.51 11.56
N GLU A 24 -11.42 -16.90 12.08
CA GLU A 24 -12.39 -17.67 11.30
C GLU A 24 -12.93 -16.90 10.07
N ASP A 25 -12.91 -15.57 10.10
CA ASP A 25 -13.26 -14.68 8.99
C ASP A 25 -12.03 -14.02 8.33
N GLY A 26 -10.82 -14.45 8.68
CA GLY A 26 -9.56 -13.91 8.18
C GLY A 26 -8.99 -14.71 7.01
N ILE A 27 -7.92 -14.19 6.41
CA ILE A 27 -7.21 -14.81 5.29
C ILE A 27 -5.73 -14.92 5.62
N LEU A 28 -5.09 -16.05 5.30
CA LEU A 28 -3.64 -16.16 5.23
C LEU A 28 -3.20 -15.89 3.81
N LEU A 29 -2.44 -14.83 3.62
CA LEU A 29 -1.89 -14.47 2.33
C LEU A 29 -0.42 -14.91 2.25
N LYS A 30 -0.06 -15.62 1.19
CA LYS A 30 1.32 -15.85 0.78
C LYS A 30 1.77 -14.67 -0.04
N VAL A 31 2.64 -13.83 0.51
CA VAL A 31 3.13 -12.61 -0.14
C VAL A 31 3.96 -12.97 -1.36
N LYS A 32 3.73 -12.30 -2.47
CA LYS A 32 4.47 -12.44 -3.73
C LYS A 32 5.27 -11.20 -4.08
N ALA A 33 4.73 -10.03 -3.77
CA ALA A 33 5.42 -8.76 -3.90
C ALA A 33 5.01 -7.83 -2.75
N ALA A 34 5.97 -7.07 -2.27
CA ALA A 34 5.75 -5.97 -1.33
C ALA A 34 6.68 -4.81 -1.68
N ALA A 35 6.15 -3.59 -1.73
CA ALA A 35 6.92 -2.39 -2.01
C ALA A 35 7.30 -1.66 -0.72
N ILE A 36 8.37 -0.88 -0.79
CA ILE A 36 8.86 -0.07 0.34
C ILE A 36 8.29 1.33 0.20
N CYS A 37 7.47 1.72 1.15
CA CYS A 37 6.92 3.08 1.25
C CYS A 37 7.88 4.03 1.98
N GLY A 38 7.79 5.32 1.69
CA GLY A 38 8.45 6.36 2.48
C GLY A 38 8.06 6.33 3.97
N THR A 39 6.90 5.78 4.31
CA THR A 39 6.46 5.53 5.69
C THR A 39 7.34 4.50 6.38
N ASP A 40 7.67 3.38 5.72
CA ASP A 40 8.56 2.36 6.28
C ASP A 40 9.95 2.94 6.56
N VAL A 41 10.50 3.69 5.60
CA VAL A 41 11.79 4.38 5.74
C VAL A 41 11.78 5.36 6.93
N ARG A 42 10.68 6.13 7.09
CA ARG A 42 10.53 7.06 8.20
C ARG A 42 10.41 6.34 9.54
N MET A 43 9.66 5.25 9.62
CA MET A 43 9.53 4.43 10.84
C MET A 43 10.88 3.85 11.25
N VAL A 44 11.63 3.30 10.30
CA VAL A 44 12.97 2.76 10.56
C VAL A 44 13.93 3.83 11.04
N ASN A 45 13.95 5.00 10.41
CA ASN A 45 14.87 6.07 10.73
C ASN A 45 14.58 6.79 12.05
N ASN A 46 13.30 6.91 12.42
CA ASN A 46 12.86 7.72 13.57
C ASN A 46 12.34 6.90 14.74
N GLY A 47 12.07 5.61 14.53
CA GLY A 47 11.28 4.79 15.45
C GLY A 47 9.79 5.00 15.26
N TYR A 48 8.99 4.13 15.85
CA TYR A 48 7.52 4.23 15.83
C TYR A 48 6.93 3.82 17.17
N LYS A 49 5.92 4.56 17.64
CA LYS A 49 5.24 4.28 18.91
C LYS A 49 4.60 2.88 18.86
N GLY A 50 4.87 2.06 19.87
CA GLY A 50 4.37 0.69 19.98
C GLY A 50 5.27 -0.37 19.33
N ILE A 51 6.42 0.02 18.79
CA ILE A 51 7.48 -0.90 18.34
C ILE A 51 8.64 -0.83 19.34
N SER A 52 8.99 -1.96 19.90
CA SER A 52 10.11 -2.13 20.84
C SER A 52 10.70 -3.54 20.70
N PRO A 53 11.85 -3.82 21.35
CA PRO A 53 12.39 -5.18 21.37
C PRO A 53 11.44 -6.25 21.89
N GLU A 54 10.50 -5.88 22.78
CA GLU A 54 9.47 -6.76 23.35
C GLU A 54 8.26 -6.89 22.43
N THR A 55 8.02 -5.89 21.58
CA THR A 55 6.88 -5.83 20.66
C THR A 55 7.34 -5.46 19.25
N PRO A 56 8.18 -6.32 18.62
CA PRO A 56 8.66 -6.06 17.27
C PRO A 56 7.53 -6.16 16.25
N ARG A 57 7.70 -5.47 15.09
CA ARG A 57 6.69 -5.36 14.04
C ARG A 57 7.26 -5.78 12.69
N ILE A 58 6.52 -6.57 11.93
CA ILE A 58 6.77 -6.76 10.50
C ILE A 58 6.17 -5.56 9.78
N LEU A 59 7.01 -4.80 9.06
CA LEU A 59 6.57 -3.64 8.28
C LEU A 59 6.05 -4.07 6.89
N GLY A 60 5.78 -3.09 6.02
CA GLY A 60 5.31 -3.29 4.64
C GLY A 60 3.79 -3.33 4.56
N HIS A 61 3.23 -2.32 3.88
CA HIS A 61 1.79 -2.14 3.72
C HIS A 61 1.34 -2.05 2.27
N GLU A 62 2.27 -2.02 1.33
CA GLU A 62 2.05 -2.09 -0.11
C GLU A 62 2.32 -3.54 -0.55
N LEU A 63 1.28 -4.38 -0.67
CA LEU A 63 1.49 -5.83 -0.84
C LEU A 63 0.45 -6.50 -1.73
N SER A 64 0.89 -7.57 -2.36
CA SER A 64 0.08 -8.46 -3.15
C SER A 64 0.53 -9.92 -2.98
N GLY A 65 -0.34 -10.86 -3.30
CA GLY A 65 0.01 -12.27 -3.14
C GLY A 65 -1.08 -13.23 -3.57
N ILE A 66 -0.92 -14.46 -3.11
CA ILE A 66 -1.86 -15.55 -3.34
C ILE A 66 -2.49 -15.95 -2.01
N ILE A 67 -3.79 -16.10 -1.99
CA ILE A 67 -4.51 -16.64 -0.83
C ILE A 67 -4.04 -18.06 -0.60
N GLU A 68 -3.37 -18.29 0.52
CA GLU A 68 -2.90 -19.61 0.93
C GLU A 68 -3.99 -20.39 1.64
N ARG A 69 -4.73 -19.72 2.54
CA ARG A 69 -5.81 -20.30 3.32
C ARG A 69 -6.81 -19.23 3.70
N VAL A 70 -8.07 -19.63 3.80
CA VAL A 70 -9.16 -18.81 4.34
C VAL A 70 -9.69 -19.39 5.64
N GLY A 71 -10.21 -18.55 6.50
CA GLY A 71 -10.92 -18.97 7.71
C GLY A 71 -12.25 -19.66 7.39
N SER A 72 -12.77 -20.43 8.32
CA SER A 72 -13.95 -21.29 8.11
C SER A 72 -15.24 -20.56 7.75
N ARG A 73 -15.33 -19.26 8.05
CA ARG A 73 -16.49 -18.40 7.73
C ARG A 73 -16.30 -17.50 6.50
N VAL A 74 -15.12 -17.51 5.90
CA VAL A 74 -14.87 -16.76 4.65
C VAL A 74 -15.49 -17.49 3.46
N THR A 75 -16.46 -16.85 2.81
CA THR A 75 -17.16 -17.42 1.63
C THR A 75 -16.87 -16.68 0.33
N ALA A 76 -16.38 -15.43 0.41
CA ALA A 76 -16.12 -14.58 -0.75
C ALA A 76 -14.80 -14.85 -1.45
N TYR A 77 -13.89 -15.58 -0.81
CA TYR A 77 -12.54 -15.84 -1.30
C TYR A 77 -12.18 -17.33 -1.19
N GLN A 78 -11.22 -17.75 -2.02
CA GLN A 78 -10.74 -19.14 -2.05
C GLN A 78 -9.21 -19.20 -2.12
N PRO A 79 -8.57 -20.26 -1.57
CA PRO A 79 -7.15 -20.52 -1.77
C PRO A 79 -6.78 -20.56 -3.25
N GLY A 80 -5.60 -20.05 -3.58
CA GLY A 80 -5.08 -19.95 -4.93
C GLY A 80 -5.42 -18.66 -5.66
N GLN A 81 -6.38 -17.86 -5.18
CA GLN A 81 -6.70 -16.56 -5.78
C GLN A 81 -5.57 -15.55 -5.61
N ARG A 82 -5.34 -14.77 -6.65
CA ARG A 82 -4.37 -13.68 -6.71
C ARG A 82 -5.03 -12.39 -6.22
N VAL A 83 -4.43 -11.69 -5.27
CA VAL A 83 -5.02 -10.50 -4.66
C VAL A 83 -4.00 -9.40 -4.38
N ALA A 84 -4.48 -8.15 -4.39
CA ALA A 84 -3.87 -7.02 -3.70
C ALA A 84 -4.62 -6.74 -2.40
N VAL A 85 -3.95 -6.12 -1.42
CA VAL A 85 -4.56 -5.82 -0.12
C VAL A 85 -4.39 -4.35 0.21
N ALA A 86 -5.50 -3.66 0.42
CA ALA A 86 -5.49 -2.32 1.00
C ALA A 86 -5.26 -2.43 2.52
N PRO A 87 -4.18 -1.83 3.05
CA PRO A 87 -3.77 -2.07 4.44
C PRO A 87 -4.66 -1.38 5.48
N ASN A 88 -5.35 -0.33 5.10
CA ASN A 88 -6.02 0.61 6.00
C ASN A 88 -7.44 0.18 6.35
N MET A 89 -7.75 0.05 7.64
CA MET A 89 -9.07 -0.38 8.12
C MET A 89 -9.63 0.64 9.12
N GLY A 90 -10.78 1.19 8.82
CA GLY A 90 -11.57 1.98 9.78
C GLY A 90 -12.29 1.08 10.81
N CYS A 91 -12.96 1.67 11.81
CA CYS A 91 -13.80 0.89 12.74
C CYS A 91 -15.12 0.44 12.11
N GLY A 92 -15.50 1.00 10.96
CA GLY A 92 -16.74 0.67 10.23
C GLY A 92 -18.01 1.35 10.74
N VAL A 93 -17.99 1.95 11.95
CA VAL A 93 -19.21 2.43 12.62
C VAL A 93 -19.19 3.91 13.02
N CYS A 94 -18.04 4.59 13.03
CA CYS A 94 -17.98 6.02 13.31
C CYS A 94 -18.48 6.84 12.12
N ALA A 95 -18.77 8.13 12.35
CA ALA A 95 -19.29 9.02 11.31
C ALA A 95 -18.39 9.07 10.06
N ASP A 96 -17.06 9.11 10.26
CA ASP A 96 -16.12 9.13 9.13
C ASP A 96 -16.18 7.82 8.34
N CYS A 97 -16.22 6.66 9.01
CA CYS A 97 -16.31 5.37 8.32
C CYS A 97 -17.63 5.21 7.56
N VAL A 98 -18.75 5.60 8.18
CA VAL A 98 -20.08 5.53 7.54
C VAL A 98 -20.17 6.47 6.33
N ALA A 99 -19.45 7.59 6.37
CA ALA A 99 -19.33 8.54 5.25
C ALA A 99 -18.32 8.10 4.17
N GLY A 100 -17.67 6.93 4.30
CA GLY A 100 -16.67 6.43 3.36
C GLY A 100 -15.24 6.96 3.60
N ASN A 101 -15.04 7.81 4.61
CA ASN A 101 -13.75 8.40 4.96
C ASN A 101 -13.00 7.55 5.99
N THR A 102 -12.83 6.26 5.74
CA THR A 102 -12.22 5.31 6.70
C THR A 102 -10.81 5.73 7.14
N HIS A 103 -10.08 6.45 6.29
CA HIS A 103 -8.75 7.00 6.57
C HIS A 103 -8.74 8.09 7.66
N LEU A 104 -9.90 8.68 7.99
CA LEU A 104 -10.06 9.66 9.07
C LEU A 104 -10.52 9.01 10.39
N CYS A 105 -10.69 7.71 10.42
CA CYS A 105 -11.12 6.98 11.62
C CYS A 105 -10.10 7.13 12.76
N ARG A 106 -10.59 7.50 13.96
CA ARG A 106 -9.72 7.72 15.13
C ARG A 106 -9.11 6.42 15.69
N THR A 107 -9.75 5.29 15.42
CA THR A 107 -9.31 3.94 15.82
C THR A 107 -8.91 3.11 14.61
N TYR A 108 -8.31 3.77 13.63
CA TYR A 108 -7.85 3.15 12.43
C TYR A 108 -6.68 2.18 12.69
N GLU A 109 -6.66 1.09 11.94
CA GLU A 109 -5.59 0.10 11.97
C GLU A 109 -5.05 -0.09 10.56
N ALA A 110 -3.74 -0.44 10.47
CA ALA A 110 -3.12 -0.73 9.18
C ALA A 110 -2.08 -1.84 9.30
N LEU A 111 -2.08 -2.72 8.30
CA LEU A 111 -1.01 -3.70 8.09
C LEU A 111 0.33 -2.97 7.91
N GLY A 112 1.41 -3.54 8.46
CA GLY A 112 2.74 -2.96 8.37
C GLY A 112 2.98 -1.71 9.23
N ILE A 113 1.97 -1.24 9.98
CA ILE A 113 2.08 -0.07 10.86
C ILE A 113 1.77 -0.47 12.32
N ASN A 114 0.52 -0.72 12.65
CA ASN A 114 0.11 -1.19 13.98
C ASN A 114 -0.31 -2.67 14.00
N LEU A 115 -0.41 -3.29 12.85
CA LEU A 115 -0.49 -4.74 12.65
C LEU A 115 0.71 -5.21 11.85
N ASP A 116 1.04 -6.50 11.90
CA ASP A 116 2.11 -7.07 11.08
C ASP A 116 1.76 -6.99 9.59
N GLY A 117 2.77 -6.68 8.78
CA GLY A 117 2.64 -6.39 7.36
C GLY A 117 3.30 -7.41 6.44
N GLY A 118 3.57 -6.96 5.20
CA GLY A 118 3.94 -7.79 4.07
C GLY A 118 5.45 -8.05 3.89
N PHE A 119 6.34 -7.52 4.74
CA PHE A 119 7.77 -7.87 4.63
C PHE A 119 8.05 -9.23 5.29
N ALA A 120 7.26 -10.24 4.89
CA ALA A 120 7.35 -11.63 5.30
C ALA A 120 6.81 -12.54 4.19
N GLU A 121 7.09 -13.84 4.27
CA GLU A 121 6.54 -14.81 3.31
C GLU A 121 5.01 -14.95 3.43
N TYR A 122 4.46 -14.73 4.63
CA TYR A 122 3.02 -14.79 4.90
C TYR A 122 2.57 -13.65 5.79
N VAL A 123 1.34 -13.18 5.57
CA VAL A 123 0.66 -12.19 6.41
C VAL A 123 -0.78 -12.64 6.70
N ALA A 124 -1.22 -12.44 7.94
CA ALA A 124 -2.63 -12.63 8.30
C ALA A 124 -3.41 -11.36 7.95
N ILE A 125 -4.39 -11.48 7.09
CA ILE A 125 -5.36 -10.44 6.77
C ILE A 125 -6.53 -10.59 7.74
N PRO A 126 -6.77 -9.60 8.63
CA PRO A 126 -7.78 -9.73 9.67
C PRO A 126 -9.21 -9.72 9.09
N ALA A 127 -10.15 -10.32 9.82
CA ALA A 127 -11.57 -10.34 9.49
C ALA A 127 -12.13 -8.98 9.11
N LYS A 128 -11.68 -7.94 9.81
CA LYS A 128 -12.05 -6.55 9.56
C LYS A 128 -11.68 -6.08 8.14
N ALA A 129 -10.49 -6.43 7.64
CA ALA A 129 -10.07 -6.10 6.28
C ALA A 129 -10.91 -6.87 5.24
N VAL A 130 -11.18 -8.14 5.50
CA VAL A 130 -12.00 -8.98 4.62
C VAL A 130 -13.43 -8.42 4.50
N SER A 131 -14.05 -8.07 5.63
CA SER A 131 -15.42 -7.55 5.66
C SER A 131 -15.57 -6.13 5.07
N GLN A 132 -14.52 -5.32 5.10
CA GLN A 132 -14.52 -3.96 4.54
C GLN A 132 -14.14 -3.90 3.05
N GLY A 133 -13.87 -5.04 2.40
CA GLY A 133 -13.52 -5.08 0.98
C GLY A 133 -12.07 -4.67 0.69
N ASN A 134 -11.18 -4.78 1.69
CA ASN A 134 -9.77 -4.43 1.53
C ASN A 134 -8.97 -5.45 0.68
N VAL A 135 -9.57 -6.59 0.34
CA VAL A 135 -8.94 -7.63 -0.48
C VAL A 135 -9.53 -7.56 -1.89
N THR A 136 -8.70 -7.26 -2.88
CA THR A 136 -9.11 -7.10 -4.27
C THR A 136 -8.53 -8.23 -5.12
N LEU A 137 -9.38 -8.96 -5.84
CA LEU A 137 -8.95 -9.95 -6.82
C LEU A 137 -8.20 -9.27 -7.96
N LEU A 138 -7.10 -9.88 -8.40
CA LEU A 138 -6.33 -9.37 -9.54
C LEU A 138 -6.90 -9.92 -10.83
N GLU A 139 -7.07 -9.04 -11.81
CA GLU A 139 -7.39 -9.39 -13.18
C GLU A 139 -6.23 -10.16 -13.83
N ASP A 140 -6.56 -10.93 -14.87
CA ASP A 140 -5.55 -11.61 -15.67
C ASP A 140 -4.61 -10.58 -16.34
N GLY A 141 -3.31 -10.86 -16.29
CA GLY A 141 -2.28 -10.01 -16.87
C GLY A 141 -1.68 -8.97 -15.91
N VAL A 142 -2.31 -8.69 -14.76
CA VAL A 142 -1.70 -7.83 -13.73
C VAL A 142 -0.64 -8.63 -12.96
N SER A 143 0.60 -8.15 -12.91
CA SER A 143 1.67 -8.77 -12.11
C SER A 143 1.48 -8.50 -10.61
N PHE A 144 2.17 -9.28 -9.77
CA PHE A 144 2.16 -9.02 -8.33
C PHE A 144 2.89 -7.72 -7.98
N GLU A 145 3.93 -7.37 -8.72
CA GLU A 145 4.70 -6.14 -8.56
C GLU A 145 3.82 -4.91 -8.85
N GLU A 146 3.07 -4.91 -9.94
CA GLU A 146 2.09 -3.85 -10.25
C GLU A 146 0.99 -3.78 -9.19
N ALA A 147 0.49 -4.93 -8.75
CA ALA A 147 -0.54 -5.00 -7.73
C ALA A 147 -0.06 -4.53 -6.35
N ALA A 148 1.21 -4.72 -6.00
CA ALA A 148 1.76 -4.28 -4.72
C ALA A 148 1.73 -2.76 -4.57
N ILE A 149 1.98 -1.99 -5.63
CA ILE A 149 1.94 -0.52 -5.59
C ILE A 149 0.52 0.07 -5.71
N ASN A 150 -0.51 -0.77 -5.78
CA ASN A 150 -1.90 -0.31 -5.88
C ASN A 150 -2.35 0.53 -4.67
N GLU A 151 -1.78 0.28 -3.50
CA GLU A 151 -2.04 1.13 -2.32
C GLU A 151 -1.60 2.57 -2.57
N ALA A 152 -0.36 2.77 -3.02
CA ALA A 152 0.16 4.09 -3.36
C ALA A 152 -0.66 4.75 -4.49
N LEU A 153 -1.06 3.99 -5.52
CA LEU A 153 -1.91 4.49 -6.60
C LEU A 153 -3.28 4.93 -6.07
N SER A 154 -3.88 4.22 -5.12
CA SER A 154 -5.16 4.62 -4.52
C SER A 154 -5.08 5.97 -3.79
N CYS A 155 -3.96 6.24 -3.12
CA CYS A 155 -3.68 7.54 -2.51
C CYS A 155 -3.58 8.65 -3.58
N VAL A 156 -2.91 8.35 -4.70
CA VAL A 156 -2.80 9.28 -5.83
C VAL A 156 -4.17 9.55 -6.45
N CYS A 157 -5.00 8.53 -6.69
CA CYS A 157 -6.35 8.69 -7.20
C CYS A 157 -7.20 9.58 -6.30
N ASN A 158 -7.21 9.34 -4.98
CA ASN A 158 -7.94 10.17 -4.01
C ASN A 158 -7.44 11.64 -4.00
N GLY A 159 -6.15 11.87 -4.16
CA GLY A 159 -5.60 13.22 -4.29
C GLY A 159 -5.98 13.86 -5.62
N PHE A 160 -5.92 13.10 -6.69
CA PHE A 160 -6.21 13.55 -8.05
C PHE A 160 -7.66 14.01 -8.23
N GLU A 161 -8.64 13.26 -7.68
CA GLU A 161 -10.06 13.61 -7.72
C GLU A 161 -10.37 14.99 -7.11
N ARG A 162 -9.48 15.50 -6.24
CA ARG A 162 -9.62 16.81 -5.60
C ARG A 162 -9.02 17.96 -6.40
N CYS A 163 -8.30 17.66 -7.49
CA CYS A 163 -7.59 18.66 -8.27
C CYS A 163 -8.40 19.25 -9.44
N ASP A 164 -9.56 18.67 -9.78
CA ASP A 164 -10.46 19.10 -10.90
C ASP A 164 -9.69 19.37 -12.21
N ILE A 165 -8.76 18.49 -12.57
CA ILE A 165 -7.96 18.62 -13.80
C ILE A 165 -8.82 18.34 -15.02
N ARG A 166 -8.81 19.24 -15.99
CA ARG A 166 -9.61 19.22 -17.23
C ARG A 166 -8.75 19.02 -18.46
N PRO A 167 -9.31 18.49 -19.55
CA PRO A 167 -8.62 18.41 -20.82
C PRO A 167 -8.07 19.78 -21.28
N GLY A 168 -6.79 19.81 -21.62
CA GLY A 168 -6.08 21.02 -22.03
C GLY A 168 -5.38 21.80 -20.92
N ASP A 169 -5.62 21.47 -19.64
CA ASP A 169 -4.94 22.13 -18.53
C ASP A 169 -3.43 21.88 -18.52
N ASP A 170 -2.69 22.87 -18.04
CA ASP A 170 -1.27 22.74 -17.71
C ASP A 170 -1.15 22.33 -16.23
N VAL A 171 -0.47 21.23 -15.98
CA VAL A 171 -0.34 20.63 -14.64
C VAL A 171 1.11 20.68 -14.19
N LEU A 172 1.36 21.21 -12.99
CA LEU A 172 2.66 21.15 -12.32
C LEU A 172 2.61 20.16 -11.15
N VAL A 173 3.47 19.14 -11.20
CA VAL A 173 3.70 18.20 -10.11
C VAL A 173 5.02 18.54 -9.42
N ILE A 174 4.97 18.78 -8.10
CA ILE A 174 6.17 19.05 -7.29
C ILE A 174 6.57 17.76 -6.57
N GLY A 175 7.69 17.18 -6.99
CA GLY A 175 8.22 15.90 -6.52
C GLY A 175 8.20 14.82 -7.59
N ALA A 176 9.37 14.30 -7.96
CA ALA A 176 9.57 13.26 -8.98
C ALA A 176 9.75 11.85 -8.35
N GLY A 177 9.15 11.61 -7.18
CA GLY A 177 9.03 10.28 -6.59
C GLY A 177 7.87 9.49 -7.21
N PRO A 178 7.67 8.21 -6.79
CA PRO A 178 6.60 7.35 -7.34
C PRO A 178 5.22 8.02 -7.32
N ILE A 179 4.84 8.65 -6.23
CA ILE A 179 3.57 9.38 -6.09
C ILE A 179 3.45 10.51 -7.13
N GLY A 180 4.50 11.32 -7.31
CA GLY A 180 4.48 12.41 -8.29
C GLY A 180 4.38 11.90 -9.72
N ILE A 181 5.10 10.84 -10.05
CA ILE A 181 5.05 10.21 -11.39
C ILE A 181 3.63 9.71 -11.67
N MET A 182 2.99 9.02 -10.71
CA MET A 182 1.62 8.53 -10.84
C MET A 182 0.62 9.69 -11.03
N HIS A 183 0.77 10.80 -10.28
CA HIS A 183 -0.05 12.01 -10.51
C HIS A 183 0.14 12.57 -11.92
N GLY A 184 1.38 12.63 -12.42
CA GLY A 184 1.67 13.06 -13.78
C GLY A 184 1.01 12.15 -14.83
N MET A 185 1.05 10.84 -14.63
CA MET A 185 0.39 9.86 -15.51
C MET A 185 -1.13 10.04 -15.50
N LEU A 186 -1.75 10.18 -14.31
CA LEU A 186 -3.19 10.42 -14.21
C LEU A 186 -3.60 11.75 -14.86
N ALA A 187 -2.79 12.81 -14.69
CA ALA A 187 -3.05 14.10 -15.34
C ALA A 187 -3.06 13.96 -16.87
N ARG A 188 -2.13 13.21 -17.44
CA ARG A 188 -2.12 12.91 -18.87
C ARG A 188 -3.33 12.09 -19.31
N MET A 189 -3.70 11.07 -18.54
CA MET A 189 -4.88 10.24 -18.82
C MET A 189 -6.16 11.08 -18.80
N ALA A 190 -6.24 12.11 -17.94
CA ALA A 190 -7.35 13.06 -17.89
C ALA A 190 -7.32 14.09 -19.04
N GLY A 191 -6.31 14.06 -19.90
CA GLY A 191 -6.20 14.94 -21.06
C GLY A 191 -5.51 16.28 -20.80
N ALA A 192 -4.69 16.39 -19.75
CA ALA A 192 -3.86 17.56 -19.53
C ALA A 192 -3.04 17.90 -20.77
N GLY A 193 -2.95 19.18 -21.11
CA GLY A 193 -2.22 19.67 -22.28
C GLY A 193 -0.71 19.56 -22.10
N ARG A 194 -0.21 19.96 -20.93
CA ARG A 194 1.21 19.83 -20.56
C ARG A 194 1.31 19.40 -19.12
N VAL A 195 2.24 18.46 -18.83
CA VAL A 195 2.55 18.01 -17.47
C VAL A 195 4.01 18.29 -17.16
N TYR A 196 4.22 19.17 -16.23
CA TYR A 196 5.53 19.54 -15.70
C TYR A 196 5.79 18.76 -14.42
N ILE A 197 6.97 18.14 -14.29
CA ILE A 197 7.43 17.50 -13.07
C ILE A 197 8.69 18.19 -12.58
N ASN A 198 8.68 18.69 -11.36
CA ASN A 198 9.79 19.38 -10.73
C ASN A 198 10.33 18.57 -9.55
N ASP A 199 11.66 18.45 -9.46
CA ASP A 199 12.37 17.86 -8.32
C ASP A 199 13.76 18.49 -8.19
N LEU A 200 14.34 18.45 -7.00
CA LEU A 200 15.73 18.87 -6.77
C LEU A 200 16.75 17.85 -7.28
N SER A 201 16.34 16.59 -7.49
CA SER A 201 17.18 15.50 -7.95
C SER A 201 17.10 15.36 -9.47
N ALA A 202 18.20 15.66 -10.15
CA ALA A 202 18.32 15.44 -11.61
C ALA A 202 18.15 13.94 -11.99
N GLU A 203 18.57 13.01 -11.12
CA GLU A 203 18.41 11.57 -11.32
C GLU A 203 16.92 11.18 -11.34
N ARG A 204 16.13 11.69 -10.41
CA ARG A 204 14.68 11.45 -10.37
C ARG A 204 13.99 12.04 -11.61
N LEU A 205 14.39 13.23 -12.05
CA LEU A 205 13.85 13.83 -13.27
C LEU A 205 14.21 12.99 -14.50
N ALA A 206 15.43 12.46 -14.58
CA ALA A 206 15.83 11.54 -15.64
C ALA A 206 14.98 10.25 -15.62
N THR A 207 14.70 9.70 -14.44
CA THR A 207 13.80 8.54 -14.28
C THR A 207 12.39 8.86 -14.78
N CYS A 208 11.83 10.04 -14.44
CA CYS A 208 10.54 10.48 -14.95
C CYS A 208 10.51 10.51 -16.49
N LYS A 209 11.55 11.06 -17.10
CA LYS A 209 11.69 11.11 -18.58
C LYS A 209 11.80 9.73 -19.21
N ALA A 210 12.44 8.78 -18.53
CA ALA A 210 12.56 7.40 -19.00
C ALA A 210 11.21 6.66 -18.94
N ILE A 211 10.37 6.96 -17.91
CA ILE A 211 9.03 6.38 -17.76
C ILE A 211 8.07 6.98 -18.79
N ASP A 212 8.05 8.29 -18.91
CA ASP A 212 7.23 8.99 -19.90
C ASP A 212 7.97 10.19 -20.50
N PRO A 213 8.46 10.06 -21.76
CA PRO A 213 9.18 11.13 -22.45
C PRO A 213 8.37 12.43 -22.65
N ALA A 214 7.05 12.39 -22.52
CA ALA A 214 6.20 13.54 -22.67
C ALA A 214 6.15 14.45 -21.43
N PHE A 215 6.60 13.98 -20.26
CA PHE A 215 6.75 14.87 -19.11
C PHE A 215 7.76 15.98 -19.39
N LEU A 216 7.43 17.19 -19.02
CA LEU A 216 8.33 18.33 -19.03
C LEU A 216 9.03 18.42 -17.66
N THR A 217 10.36 18.44 -17.62
CA THR A 217 11.16 18.42 -16.38
C THR A 217 12.13 19.59 -16.34
#